data_4e0b98cde2ea91a6901a9db716c14e8f
#
_entry.id   4e0b98cde2ea91a6901a9db716c14e8f
#
_cell.length_a   1.000
_cell.length_b   1.000
_cell.length_c   1.000
_cell.angle_alpha   90.00
_cell.angle_beta   90.00
_cell.angle_gamma   90.00
#
_symmetry.space_group_name_H-M   'P 1'
#
loop_
_entity.id
_entity.type
_entity.pdbx_description
1 polymer ?
#
loop_
_entity_poly.entity_id
_entity_poly.type
_entity_poly.pdbx_seq_one_letter_code
_entity_poly.pdbx_strand_id
1 'polypeptide(L)'
;MHQAENLAAIPGIDHGFCSIDDPLRPDDVFICKQVHSASVIEWQAGQVPNTIEADGVLTHHTHPIAVITADCLPILFASKTGERVAAIHGGWKGLQRGIIANVMQRFAAEGISANQLQVAIGPSIKPCCYEVSEGFIAEFQIDQGRLWQHGLAPWSLEQPAPLRSPEISPPHARQAGSAWFDLSGYGLLLLQAAGIKREQIDVSEVCTYCTSPTFASYRRRTHHPAEAKTLIYSWIARKP
;
A
#
# COMPACT_ATOMS: atom_id res chain seq x y z
N MET A 1 -8.58 13.99 0.90
CA MET A 1 -7.88 13.00 1.74
C MET A 1 -8.85 11.95 2.23
N HIS A 2 -8.48 10.67 2.16
CA HIS A 2 -9.24 9.55 2.74
C HIS A 2 -8.60 9.13 4.06
N GLN A 3 -9.41 8.67 5.00
CA GLN A 3 -8.94 8.12 6.28
C GLN A 3 -9.53 6.72 6.47
N ALA A 4 -8.80 5.84 7.10
CA ALA A 4 -9.24 4.51 7.50
C ALA A 4 -9.90 4.59 8.87
N GLU A 5 -11.09 3.99 9.01
CA GLU A 5 -11.88 4.09 10.24
C GLU A 5 -11.16 3.44 11.44
N ASN A 6 -10.50 2.31 11.21
CA ASN A 6 -9.77 1.58 12.26
C ASN A 6 -8.58 2.35 12.82
N LEU A 7 -7.86 3.12 11.99
CA LEU A 7 -6.75 3.97 12.44
C LEU A 7 -7.26 5.26 13.07
N ALA A 8 -8.33 5.86 12.53
CA ALA A 8 -8.96 7.07 13.08
C ALA A 8 -9.55 6.82 14.48
N ALA A 9 -9.93 5.58 14.79
CA ALA A 9 -10.43 5.18 16.10
C ALA A 9 -9.35 5.09 17.20
N ILE A 10 -8.05 5.13 16.84
CA ILE A 10 -6.95 5.05 17.82
C ILE A 10 -6.67 6.47 18.35
N PRO A 11 -6.84 6.73 19.67
CA PRO A 11 -6.48 8.01 20.25
C PRO A 11 -5.01 8.37 19.99
N GLY A 12 -4.76 9.62 19.61
CA GLY A 12 -3.40 10.11 19.38
C GLY A 12 -2.79 9.71 18.03
N ILE A 13 -3.54 9.07 17.13
CA ILE A 13 -3.11 8.83 15.75
C ILE A 13 -3.78 9.83 14.81
N ASP A 14 -2.99 10.32 13.85
CA ASP A 14 -3.45 11.04 12.68
C ASP A 14 -2.88 10.40 11.43
N HIS A 15 -3.65 10.36 10.34
CA HIS A 15 -3.21 9.73 9.11
C HIS A 15 -4.03 10.22 7.92
N GLY A 16 -3.53 9.98 6.72
CA GLY A 16 -4.28 10.27 5.51
C GLY A 16 -3.71 9.59 4.28
N PHE A 17 -4.63 9.18 3.43
CA PHE A 17 -4.36 8.78 2.05
C PHE A 17 -4.75 9.97 1.16
N CYS A 18 -3.75 10.70 0.69
CA CYS A 18 -3.95 11.93 -0.07
C CYS A 18 -4.38 11.65 -1.51
N SER A 19 -5.06 12.62 -2.10
CA SER A 19 -5.15 12.78 -3.56
C SER A 19 -3.93 13.56 -4.08
N ILE A 20 -3.85 13.77 -5.40
CA ILE A 20 -2.86 14.68 -6.00
C ILE A 20 -3.11 16.08 -5.45
N ASP A 21 -2.04 16.77 -5.04
CA ASP A 21 -2.09 18.16 -4.51
C ASP A 21 -3.06 18.34 -3.31
N ASP A 22 -3.21 17.32 -2.49
CA ASP A 22 -4.08 17.37 -1.32
C ASP A 22 -3.57 18.40 -0.30
N PRO A 23 -4.38 19.43 0.04
CA PRO A 23 -3.96 20.52 0.96
C PRO A 23 -3.82 20.05 2.41
N LEU A 24 -4.32 18.86 2.75
CA LEU A 24 -4.25 18.31 4.11
C LEU A 24 -3.01 17.42 4.32
N ARG A 25 -2.13 17.32 3.32
CA ARG A 25 -0.84 16.66 3.50
C ARG A 25 0.04 17.49 4.44
N PRO A 26 0.70 16.88 5.45
CA PRO A 26 1.69 17.59 6.26
C PRO A 26 2.83 18.16 5.39
N ASP A 27 3.23 19.39 5.63
CA ASP A 27 4.31 20.05 4.87
C ASP A 27 5.67 19.39 5.17
N ASP A 28 5.92 19.06 6.44
CA ASP A 28 7.14 18.40 6.90
C ASP A 28 6.88 16.93 7.17
N VAL A 29 7.01 16.10 6.14
CA VAL A 29 6.81 14.64 6.21
C VAL A 29 8.05 13.90 5.75
N PHE A 30 8.50 12.94 6.55
CA PHE A 30 9.62 12.08 6.17
C PHE A 30 9.18 10.99 5.18
N ILE A 31 9.95 10.84 4.11
CA ILE A 31 9.84 9.75 3.13
C ILE A 31 11.22 9.12 2.91
N CYS A 32 11.24 7.82 2.64
CA CYS A 32 12.43 7.13 2.14
C CYS A 32 12.60 7.32 0.63
N LYS A 33 13.82 7.10 0.12
CA LYS A 33 14.06 6.85 -1.30
C LYS A 33 13.61 5.44 -1.63
N GLN A 34 12.35 5.32 -2.11
CA GLN A 34 11.71 4.04 -2.40
C GLN A 34 12.33 3.38 -3.64
N VAL A 35 12.74 2.12 -3.51
CA VAL A 35 13.46 1.34 -4.53
C VAL A 35 12.82 -0.05 -4.77
N HIS A 36 11.58 -0.25 -4.30
CA HIS A 36 10.84 -1.51 -4.34
C HIS A 36 11.58 -2.65 -3.62
N SER A 37 12.23 -2.32 -2.52
CA SER A 37 12.92 -3.26 -1.62
C SER A 37 11.98 -3.80 -0.54
N ALA A 38 12.53 -4.63 0.35
CA ALA A 38 11.87 -5.03 1.60
C ALA A 38 12.46 -4.31 2.83
N SER A 39 13.33 -3.31 2.62
CA SER A 39 13.98 -2.58 3.72
C SER A 39 13.00 -1.71 4.48
N VAL A 40 13.08 -1.80 5.80
CA VAL A 40 12.29 -0.99 6.74
C VAL A 40 13.24 -0.34 7.73
N ILE A 41 13.20 0.97 7.84
CA ILE A 41 14.06 1.75 8.73
C ILE A 41 13.29 2.36 9.89
N GLU A 42 13.99 2.67 10.97
CA GLU A 42 13.52 3.54 12.04
C GLU A 42 13.79 5.00 11.65
N TRP A 43 12.75 5.84 11.71
CA TRP A 43 12.96 7.28 11.56
C TRP A 43 13.66 7.85 12.79
N GLN A 44 14.63 8.72 12.55
CA GLN A 44 15.36 9.45 13.59
C GLN A 44 15.42 10.94 13.24
N ALA A 45 15.38 11.79 14.25
CA ALA A 45 15.50 13.23 14.07
C ALA A 45 16.81 13.59 13.34
N GLY A 46 16.71 14.51 12.39
CA GLY A 46 17.84 14.96 11.58
C GLY A 46 18.07 14.15 10.29
N GLN A 47 17.33 13.06 10.07
CA GLN A 47 17.38 12.37 8.78
C GLN A 47 16.75 13.24 7.68
N VAL A 48 17.42 13.31 6.53
CA VAL A 48 16.97 14.08 5.38
C VAL A 48 16.00 13.21 4.55
N PRO A 49 14.79 13.72 4.23
CA PRO A 49 13.84 12.99 3.41
C PRO A 49 14.43 12.59 2.03
N ASN A 50 14.01 11.43 1.52
CA ASN A 50 14.37 10.91 0.19
C ASN A 50 15.89 10.66 -0.03
N THR A 51 16.67 10.43 1.04
CA THR A 51 18.11 10.13 0.95
C THR A 51 18.43 8.68 1.31
N ILE A 52 17.63 8.04 2.14
CA ILE A 52 17.86 6.67 2.63
C ILE A 52 17.03 5.69 1.79
N GLU A 53 17.70 4.71 1.18
CA GLU A 53 17.04 3.68 0.39
C GLU A 53 16.30 2.68 1.29
N ALA A 54 14.97 2.78 1.29
CA ALA A 54 14.06 1.85 1.97
C ALA A 54 12.64 2.03 1.41
N ASP A 55 11.78 1.06 1.64
CA ASP A 55 10.38 1.09 1.24
C ASP A 55 9.43 1.03 2.45
N GLY A 56 9.98 1.06 3.65
CA GLY A 56 9.23 1.16 4.88
C GLY A 56 9.94 2.03 5.91
N VAL A 57 9.15 2.72 6.70
CA VAL A 57 9.61 3.55 7.81
C VAL A 57 8.68 3.38 8.99
N LEU A 58 9.25 3.29 10.19
CA LEU A 58 8.48 3.25 11.44
C LEU A 58 9.05 4.27 12.41
N THR A 59 8.24 4.68 13.41
CA THR A 59 8.65 5.66 14.42
C THR A 59 7.79 5.58 15.68
N HIS A 60 8.35 6.01 16.80
CA HIS A 60 7.65 6.34 18.04
C HIS A 60 7.57 7.87 18.28
N HIS A 61 8.11 8.66 17.38
CA HIS A 61 8.06 10.11 17.45
C HIS A 61 6.75 10.67 16.85
N THR A 62 6.49 11.96 17.09
CA THR A 62 5.31 12.65 16.55
C THR A 62 5.50 13.18 15.14
N HIS A 63 6.74 13.13 14.62
CA HIS A 63 7.03 13.56 13.25
C HIS A 63 6.30 12.67 12.23
N PRO A 64 5.57 13.24 11.26
CA PRO A 64 4.85 12.47 10.26
C PRO A 64 5.79 11.70 9.33
N ILE A 65 5.46 10.44 9.10
CA ILE A 65 6.14 9.57 8.13
C ILE A 65 5.19 9.18 7.02
N ALA A 66 5.70 8.99 5.81
CA ALA A 66 4.86 8.64 4.67
C ALA A 66 5.56 7.70 3.67
N VAL A 67 4.74 7.15 2.79
CA VAL A 67 5.14 6.56 1.52
C VAL A 67 4.46 7.28 0.37
N ILE A 68 5.11 7.27 -0.79
CA ILE A 68 4.58 7.83 -2.02
C ILE A 68 4.25 6.72 -3.00
N THR A 69 3.08 6.82 -3.63
CA THR A 69 2.60 5.77 -4.55
C THR A 69 1.98 6.37 -5.81
N ALA A 70 1.96 5.54 -6.85
CA ALA A 70 1.15 5.63 -8.03
C ALA A 70 0.88 4.19 -8.45
N ASP A 71 -0.25 3.63 -7.98
CA ASP A 71 -0.72 2.24 -8.11
C ASP A 71 -0.27 1.24 -7.02
N CYS A 72 0.96 1.31 -6.52
CA CYS A 72 1.41 0.41 -5.44
C CYS A 72 0.60 0.61 -4.16
N LEU A 73 0.57 -0.41 -3.27
CA LEU A 73 -0.14 -0.33 -2.00
C LEU A 73 0.59 0.61 -1.02
N PRO A 74 -0.03 1.69 -0.55
CA PRO A 74 0.38 2.30 0.71
C PRO A 74 -0.24 1.49 1.85
N ILE A 75 0.57 1.03 2.81
CA ILE A 75 0.09 0.30 3.98
C ILE A 75 0.55 1.05 5.23
N LEU A 76 -0.41 1.46 6.05
CA LEU A 76 -0.18 2.17 7.30
C LEU A 76 -0.47 1.25 8.49
N PHE A 77 0.37 1.31 9.50
CA PHE A 77 0.26 0.52 10.73
C PHE A 77 0.25 1.44 11.94
N ALA A 78 -0.56 1.11 12.92
CA ALA A 78 -0.48 1.71 14.25
C ALA A 78 -0.65 0.65 15.34
N SER A 79 0.10 0.78 16.44
CA SER A 79 -0.23 0.04 17.66
C SER A 79 -1.55 0.56 18.23
N LYS A 80 -2.35 -0.31 18.83
CA LYS A 80 -3.63 0.08 19.46
C LYS A 80 -3.48 1.09 20.60
N THR A 81 -2.27 1.17 21.17
CA THR A 81 -1.92 2.19 22.18
C THR A 81 -1.57 3.55 21.56
N GLY A 82 -1.43 3.63 20.22
CA GLY A 82 -1.00 4.85 19.53
C GLY A 82 0.49 5.20 19.72
N GLU A 83 1.29 4.34 20.34
CA GLU A 83 2.70 4.65 20.66
C GLU A 83 3.67 4.38 19.51
N ARG A 84 3.26 3.58 18.53
CA ARG A 84 4.11 3.15 17.44
C ARG A 84 3.34 3.16 16.12
N VAL A 85 3.94 3.74 15.08
CA VAL A 85 3.37 3.79 13.74
C VAL A 85 4.39 3.38 12.68
N ALA A 86 3.89 2.89 11.54
CA ALA A 86 4.72 2.61 10.38
C ALA A 86 3.96 2.90 9.08
N ALA A 87 4.71 3.22 8.04
CA ALA A 87 4.23 3.34 6.66
C ALA A 87 5.13 2.50 5.74
N ILE A 88 4.54 1.63 4.92
CA ILE A 88 5.28 0.82 3.95
C ILE A 88 4.73 0.96 2.53
N HIS A 89 5.65 0.97 1.56
CA HIS A 89 5.36 0.96 0.14
C HIS A 89 5.27 -0.48 -0.36
N GLY A 90 4.06 -0.96 -0.57
CA GLY A 90 3.74 -2.31 -1.01
C GLY A 90 3.67 -2.45 -2.53
N GLY A 91 4.75 -2.18 -3.26
CA GLY A 91 4.87 -2.66 -4.63
C GLY A 91 4.98 -4.18 -4.66
N TRP A 92 4.52 -4.86 -5.74
CA TRP A 92 4.51 -6.32 -5.80
C TRP A 92 5.88 -6.97 -5.49
N LYS A 93 6.98 -6.35 -5.94
CA LYS A 93 8.35 -6.82 -5.64
C LYS A 93 8.69 -6.73 -4.16
N GLY A 94 8.37 -5.61 -3.52
CA GLY A 94 8.62 -5.41 -2.08
C GLY A 94 7.78 -6.36 -1.23
N LEU A 95 6.52 -6.58 -1.60
CA LEU A 95 5.63 -7.54 -0.96
C LEU A 95 6.17 -8.97 -1.08
N GLN A 96 6.54 -9.40 -2.29
CA GLN A 96 7.14 -10.72 -2.55
C GLN A 96 8.44 -10.93 -1.77
N ARG A 97 9.26 -9.88 -1.65
CA ARG A 97 10.53 -9.90 -0.89
C ARG A 97 10.36 -9.84 0.62
N GLY A 98 9.12 -9.72 1.12
CA GLY A 98 8.80 -9.82 2.54
C GLY A 98 8.82 -8.50 3.32
N ILE A 99 8.51 -7.37 2.72
CA ILE A 99 8.45 -6.07 3.44
C ILE A 99 7.46 -6.12 4.62
N ILE A 100 6.33 -6.85 4.49
CA ILE A 100 5.37 -7.04 5.59
C ILE A 100 6.01 -7.83 6.72
N ALA A 101 6.72 -8.92 6.42
CA ALA A 101 7.42 -9.70 7.44
C ALA A 101 8.47 -8.85 8.18
N ASN A 102 9.21 -8.00 7.45
CA ASN A 102 10.23 -7.15 8.04
C ASN A 102 9.63 -6.06 8.96
N VAL A 103 8.53 -5.41 8.60
CA VAL A 103 7.88 -4.44 9.50
C VAL A 103 7.30 -5.15 10.73
N MET A 104 6.72 -6.35 10.57
CA MET A 104 6.22 -7.13 11.70
C MET A 104 7.33 -7.56 12.67
N GLN A 105 8.51 -7.92 12.15
CA GLN A 105 9.69 -8.20 12.99
C GLN A 105 10.12 -6.98 13.81
N ARG A 106 10.03 -5.77 13.24
CA ARG A 106 10.32 -4.52 13.97
C ARG A 106 9.35 -4.31 15.12
N PHE A 107 8.06 -4.47 14.90
CA PHE A 107 7.07 -4.39 15.98
C PHE A 107 7.29 -5.47 17.04
N ALA A 108 7.55 -6.71 16.63
CA ALA A 108 7.79 -7.82 17.55
C ALA A 108 9.05 -7.63 18.42
N ALA A 109 10.12 -7.03 17.87
CA ALA A 109 11.34 -6.70 18.60
C ALA A 109 11.11 -5.72 19.76
N GLU A 110 10.01 -4.95 19.70
CA GLU A 110 9.58 -4.01 20.74
C GLU A 110 8.44 -4.59 21.61
N GLY A 111 8.15 -5.88 21.48
CA GLY A 111 7.10 -6.56 22.23
C GLY A 111 5.68 -6.31 21.72
N ILE A 112 5.51 -5.68 20.56
CA ILE A 112 4.21 -5.40 19.96
C ILE A 112 3.84 -6.58 19.05
N SER A 113 2.87 -7.37 19.48
CA SER A 113 2.38 -8.53 18.72
C SER A 113 1.31 -8.15 17.70
N ALA A 114 1.05 -9.03 16.73
CA ALA A 114 0.11 -8.79 15.63
C ALA A 114 -1.30 -8.39 16.10
N ASN A 115 -1.80 -8.96 17.20
CA ASN A 115 -3.12 -8.64 17.76
C ASN A 115 -3.21 -7.23 18.38
N GLN A 116 -2.08 -6.57 18.61
CA GLN A 116 -2.00 -5.21 19.14
C GLN A 116 -1.89 -4.13 18.03
N LEU A 117 -1.93 -4.54 16.77
CA LEU A 117 -1.85 -3.63 15.64
C LEU A 117 -3.22 -3.39 14.99
N GLN A 118 -3.37 -2.22 14.39
CA GLN A 118 -4.37 -1.90 13.38
C GLN A 118 -3.63 -1.53 12.09
N VAL A 119 -4.16 -1.95 10.95
CA VAL A 119 -3.52 -1.78 9.64
C VAL A 119 -4.52 -1.22 8.64
N ALA A 120 -4.08 -0.31 7.78
CA ALA A 120 -4.89 0.18 6.68
C ALA A 120 -4.13 0.07 5.35
N ILE A 121 -4.77 -0.52 4.35
CA ILE A 121 -4.34 -0.52 2.96
C ILE A 121 -5.08 0.60 2.24
N GLY A 122 -4.35 1.59 1.75
CA GLY A 122 -4.93 2.76 1.08
C GLY A 122 -5.25 2.54 -0.40
N PRO A 123 -5.61 3.63 -1.11
CA PRO A 123 -5.87 3.63 -2.54
C PRO A 123 -4.71 3.04 -3.35
N SER A 124 -5.04 2.13 -4.26
CA SER A 124 -4.08 1.42 -5.09
C SER A 124 -4.74 0.95 -6.38
N ILE A 125 -3.97 0.48 -7.35
CA ILE A 125 -4.56 -0.15 -8.53
C ILE A 125 -5.30 -1.43 -8.13
N LYS A 126 -6.53 -1.59 -8.63
CA LYS A 126 -7.37 -2.76 -8.35
C LYS A 126 -7.37 -3.73 -9.54
N PRO A 127 -7.83 -4.97 -9.35
CA PRO A 127 -7.82 -5.97 -10.42
C PRO A 127 -8.59 -5.55 -11.67
N CYS A 128 -9.59 -4.68 -11.57
CA CYS A 128 -10.27 -4.12 -12.74
C CYS A 128 -9.35 -3.41 -13.75
N CYS A 129 -8.15 -2.97 -13.31
CA CYS A 129 -7.20 -2.20 -14.11
C CYS A 129 -5.77 -2.74 -14.08
N TYR A 130 -5.50 -3.76 -13.28
CA TYR A 130 -4.15 -4.31 -13.13
C TYR A 130 -3.95 -5.59 -13.93
N GLU A 131 -3.92 -5.44 -15.25
CA GLU A 131 -3.54 -6.50 -16.17
C GLU A 131 -2.07 -6.91 -15.96
N VAL A 132 -1.81 -8.20 -15.92
CA VAL A 132 -0.48 -8.82 -15.84
C VAL A 132 -0.38 -9.97 -16.85
N SER A 133 0.84 -10.33 -17.26
CA SER A 133 1.05 -11.44 -18.19
C SER A 133 0.85 -12.80 -17.52
N GLU A 134 0.57 -13.81 -18.33
CA GLU A 134 0.55 -15.21 -17.88
C GLU A 134 1.88 -15.63 -17.23
N GLY A 135 3.01 -15.20 -17.81
CA GLY A 135 4.35 -15.45 -17.26
C GLY A 135 4.52 -14.88 -15.85
N PHE A 136 4.01 -13.66 -15.59
CA PHE A 136 4.00 -13.08 -14.25
C PHE A 136 3.23 -13.99 -13.26
N ILE A 137 2.05 -14.47 -13.65
CA ILE A 137 1.24 -15.35 -12.79
C ILE A 137 1.96 -16.67 -12.52
N ALA A 138 2.59 -17.27 -13.55
CA ALA A 138 3.30 -18.53 -13.40
C ALA A 138 4.47 -18.41 -12.40
N GLU A 139 5.29 -17.34 -12.49
CA GLU A 139 6.36 -17.07 -11.54
C GLU A 139 5.82 -16.84 -10.12
N PHE A 140 4.77 -16.04 -10.01
CA PHE A 140 4.11 -15.74 -8.74
C PHE A 140 3.54 -16.98 -8.06
N GLN A 141 2.95 -17.90 -8.85
CA GLN A 141 2.42 -19.18 -8.36
C GLN A 141 3.53 -20.08 -7.80
N ILE A 142 4.69 -20.14 -8.46
CA ILE A 142 5.84 -20.92 -7.99
C ILE A 142 6.34 -20.38 -6.65
N ASP A 143 6.50 -19.08 -6.53
CA ASP A 143 7.10 -18.46 -5.35
C ASP A 143 6.15 -18.35 -4.16
N GLN A 144 4.88 -18.04 -4.40
CA GLN A 144 3.94 -17.61 -3.38
C GLN A 144 2.66 -18.49 -3.29
N GLY A 145 2.50 -19.48 -4.14
CA GLY A 145 1.27 -20.28 -4.28
C GLY A 145 0.76 -20.93 -2.99
N ARG A 146 1.63 -21.10 -1.98
CA ARG A 146 1.25 -21.62 -0.66
C ARG A 146 0.28 -20.70 0.09
N LEU A 147 0.32 -19.39 -0.18
CA LEU A 147 -0.55 -18.42 0.51
C LEU A 147 -2.03 -18.61 0.18
N TRP A 148 -2.34 -19.15 -0.99
CA TRP A 148 -3.73 -19.37 -1.46
C TRP A 148 -4.06 -20.80 -1.82
N GLN A 149 -3.24 -21.78 -1.36
CA GLN A 149 -3.49 -23.20 -1.63
C GLN A 149 -4.85 -23.72 -1.11
N HIS A 150 -5.44 -23.02 -0.12
CA HIS A 150 -6.73 -23.34 0.49
C HIS A 150 -7.78 -22.24 0.28
N GLY A 151 -7.53 -21.30 -0.63
CA GLY A 151 -8.39 -20.15 -0.89
C GLY A 151 -8.34 -19.67 -2.34
N LEU A 152 -8.85 -18.46 -2.56
CA LEU A 152 -8.81 -17.84 -3.88
C LEU A 152 -7.44 -17.22 -4.13
N ALA A 153 -6.89 -17.46 -5.31
CA ALA A 153 -5.71 -16.77 -5.78
C ALA A 153 -5.99 -15.27 -5.98
N PRO A 154 -4.99 -14.40 -5.76
CA PRO A 154 -5.18 -12.95 -5.89
C PRO A 154 -5.15 -12.49 -7.37
N TRP A 155 -5.83 -13.20 -8.26
CA TRP A 155 -6.05 -12.81 -9.66
C TRP A 155 -7.26 -13.49 -10.25
N SER A 156 -7.74 -12.93 -11.36
CA SER A 156 -8.81 -13.47 -12.19
C SER A 156 -8.35 -13.54 -13.64
N LEU A 157 -8.82 -14.53 -14.41
CA LEU A 157 -8.65 -14.60 -15.86
C LEU A 157 -9.66 -13.69 -16.58
N GLU A 158 -10.76 -13.34 -15.93
CA GLU A 158 -11.72 -12.37 -16.43
C GLU A 158 -11.51 -11.03 -15.77
N GLN A 159 -11.63 -9.95 -16.54
CA GLN A 159 -11.52 -8.60 -16.01
C GLN A 159 -12.70 -8.29 -15.08
N PRO A 160 -12.45 -7.99 -13.79
CA PRO A 160 -13.52 -7.56 -12.90
C PRO A 160 -14.14 -6.23 -13.35
N ALA A 161 -15.40 -6.02 -12.98
CA ALA A 161 -16.08 -4.76 -13.25
C ALA A 161 -15.33 -3.56 -12.67
N PRO A 162 -15.15 -2.47 -13.42
CA PRO A 162 -14.41 -1.32 -12.94
C PRO A 162 -15.15 -0.53 -11.87
N LEU A 163 -14.42 -0.11 -10.84
CA LEU A 163 -14.86 0.82 -9.78
C LEU A 163 -14.67 2.28 -10.27
N ARG A 164 -15.36 2.70 -11.32
CA ARG A 164 -14.94 3.82 -12.14
C ARG A 164 -15.69 5.13 -11.95
N SER A 165 -14.97 6.24 -12.20
CA SER A 165 -15.55 7.48 -12.73
C SER A 165 -15.97 7.29 -14.20
N PRO A 166 -17.10 7.85 -14.64
CA PRO A 166 -17.49 7.87 -16.05
C PRO A 166 -16.46 8.51 -16.99
N GLU A 167 -15.60 9.37 -16.44
CA GLU A 167 -14.57 10.11 -17.17
C GLU A 167 -13.35 9.25 -17.54
N ILE A 168 -13.18 8.09 -16.89
CA ILE A 168 -12.01 7.23 -17.08
C ILE A 168 -12.46 5.85 -17.57
N SER A 169 -12.08 5.50 -18.78
CA SER A 169 -12.27 4.15 -19.29
C SER A 169 -11.20 3.20 -18.73
N PRO A 170 -11.59 2.06 -18.14
CA PRO A 170 -10.60 1.05 -17.72
C PRO A 170 -9.93 0.45 -18.96
N PRO A 171 -8.69 -0.04 -18.82
CA PRO A 171 -8.02 -0.69 -19.93
C PRO A 171 -8.77 -2.00 -20.29
N HIS A 172 -8.79 -2.32 -21.58
CA HIS A 172 -9.12 -3.66 -22.04
C HIS A 172 -7.86 -4.52 -22.05
N ALA A 173 -8.01 -5.84 -21.89
CA ALA A 173 -6.91 -6.78 -22.02
C ALA A 173 -6.16 -6.58 -23.34
N ARG A 174 -4.86 -6.38 -23.26
CA ARG A 174 -3.99 -6.08 -24.42
C ARG A 174 -3.32 -7.33 -24.98
N GLN A 175 -3.25 -8.38 -24.18
CA GLN A 175 -2.56 -9.63 -24.55
C GLN A 175 -3.48 -10.83 -24.31
N ALA A 176 -3.43 -11.80 -25.22
CA ALA A 176 -4.06 -13.10 -24.99
C ALA A 176 -3.38 -13.79 -23.78
N GLY A 177 -4.15 -14.42 -22.91
CA GLY A 177 -3.64 -15.07 -21.70
C GLY A 177 -3.32 -14.10 -20.54
N SER A 178 -3.69 -12.82 -20.63
CA SER A 178 -3.57 -11.89 -19.51
C SER A 178 -4.44 -12.30 -18.32
N ALA A 179 -3.98 -11.94 -17.12
CA ALA A 179 -4.75 -12.06 -15.90
C ALA A 179 -4.86 -10.68 -15.22
N TRP A 180 -5.84 -10.55 -14.33
CA TRP A 180 -6.14 -9.34 -13.59
C TRP A 180 -5.74 -9.54 -12.12
N PHE A 181 -4.62 -8.93 -11.72
CA PHE A 181 -4.00 -9.17 -10.42
C PHE A 181 -4.59 -8.27 -9.34
N ASP A 182 -4.99 -8.89 -8.22
CA ASP A 182 -5.44 -8.18 -7.02
C ASP A 182 -4.27 -7.93 -6.06
N LEU A 183 -3.58 -6.81 -6.24
CA LEU A 183 -2.47 -6.41 -5.39
C LEU A 183 -2.93 -6.20 -3.94
N SER A 184 -4.14 -5.65 -3.73
CA SER A 184 -4.70 -5.44 -2.39
C SER A 184 -5.01 -6.77 -1.71
N GLY A 185 -5.62 -7.71 -2.44
CA GLY A 185 -5.89 -9.06 -1.96
C GLY A 185 -4.59 -9.79 -1.61
N TYR A 186 -3.55 -9.65 -2.43
CA TYR A 186 -2.23 -10.22 -2.12
C TYR A 186 -1.63 -9.61 -0.84
N GLY A 187 -1.67 -8.29 -0.68
CA GLY A 187 -1.24 -7.61 0.55
C GLY A 187 -2.02 -8.07 1.77
N LEU A 188 -3.33 -8.25 1.63
CA LEU A 188 -4.21 -8.78 2.69
C LEU A 188 -3.81 -10.21 3.10
N LEU A 189 -3.55 -11.11 2.12
CA LEU A 189 -3.09 -12.48 2.40
C LEU A 189 -1.76 -12.48 3.17
N LEU A 190 -0.82 -11.62 2.80
CA LEU A 190 0.46 -11.49 3.50
C LEU A 190 0.31 -10.97 4.93
N LEU A 191 -0.57 -9.97 5.15
CA LEU A 191 -0.87 -9.46 6.50
C LEU A 191 -1.50 -10.54 7.37
N GLN A 192 -2.44 -11.32 6.83
CA GLN A 192 -3.05 -12.42 7.55
C GLN A 192 -2.05 -13.55 7.85
N ALA A 193 -1.18 -13.89 6.90
CA ALA A 193 -0.09 -14.85 7.11
C ALA A 193 0.91 -14.38 8.19
N ALA A 194 1.07 -13.06 8.36
CA ALA A 194 1.86 -12.46 9.42
C ALA A 194 1.12 -12.36 10.78
N GLY A 195 -0.10 -12.92 10.88
CA GLY A 195 -0.88 -12.99 12.11
C GLY A 195 -1.82 -11.82 12.39
N ILE A 196 -1.95 -10.85 11.47
CA ILE A 196 -2.96 -9.78 11.57
C ILE A 196 -4.33 -10.37 11.21
N LYS A 197 -5.30 -10.24 12.09
CA LYS A 197 -6.65 -10.72 11.81
C LYS A 197 -7.38 -9.81 10.83
N ARG A 198 -8.35 -10.35 10.08
CA ARG A 198 -9.11 -9.60 9.06
C ARG A 198 -9.79 -8.34 9.62
N GLU A 199 -10.34 -8.43 10.82
CA GLU A 199 -11.01 -7.32 11.50
C GLU A 199 -10.09 -6.19 11.95
N GLN A 200 -8.77 -6.39 11.91
CA GLN A 200 -7.77 -5.36 12.19
C GLN A 200 -7.31 -4.60 10.93
N ILE A 201 -7.79 -5.03 9.77
CA ILE A 201 -7.33 -4.52 8.47
C ILE A 201 -8.46 -3.78 7.77
N ASP A 202 -8.28 -2.48 7.56
CA ASP A 202 -9.11 -1.67 6.68
C ASP A 202 -8.51 -1.68 5.27
N VAL A 203 -9.35 -1.82 4.24
CA VAL A 203 -8.89 -1.87 2.84
C VAL A 203 -9.71 -0.90 2.01
N SER A 204 -9.04 0.10 1.45
CA SER A 204 -9.68 1.06 0.56
C SER A 204 -10.17 0.39 -0.73
N GLU A 205 -11.39 0.67 -1.13
CA GLU A 205 -11.99 0.23 -2.39
C GLU A 205 -11.59 1.09 -3.60
N VAL A 206 -10.85 2.18 -3.38
CA VAL A 206 -10.47 3.12 -4.42
C VAL A 206 -9.42 2.50 -5.36
N CYS A 207 -9.75 2.46 -6.67
CA CYS A 207 -8.81 2.13 -7.73
C CYS A 207 -8.12 3.41 -8.22
N THR A 208 -6.80 3.52 -8.06
CA THR A 208 -6.03 4.69 -8.49
C THR A 208 -6.11 4.95 -10.00
N TYR A 209 -6.34 3.90 -10.79
CA TYR A 209 -6.48 4.04 -12.25
C TYR A 209 -7.84 4.64 -12.65
N CYS A 210 -8.96 4.09 -12.17
CA CYS A 210 -10.28 4.36 -12.76
C CYS A 210 -11.31 5.00 -11.84
N THR A 211 -11.05 5.13 -10.53
CA THR A 211 -12.07 5.72 -9.62
C THR A 211 -12.15 7.24 -9.77
N SER A 212 -11.01 7.94 -9.87
CA SER A 212 -10.96 9.40 -10.01
C SER A 212 -9.65 9.84 -10.64
N PRO A 213 -9.65 10.89 -11.47
CA PRO A 213 -8.42 11.48 -12.03
C PRO A 213 -7.54 12.14 -10.95
N THR A 214 -8.08 12.40 -9.75
CA THR A 214 -7.33 12.99 -8.64
C THR A 214 -6.35 12.02 -7.98
N PHE A 215 -6.37 10.74 -8.35
CA PHE A 215 -5.37 9.76 -7.91
C PHE A 215 -4.28 9.56 -8.97
N ALA A 216 -3.03 9.54 -8.53
CA ALA A 216 -1.89 9.21 -9.38
C ALA A 216 -1.93 7.73 -9.77
N SER A 217 -1.75 7.44 -11.07
CA SER A 217 -1.63 6.08 -11.56
C SER A 217 -0.49 5.96 -12.58
N TYR A 218 0.49 5.12 -12.28
CA TYR A 218 1.57 4.76 -13.20
C TYR A 218 1.02 4.03 -14.43
N ARG A 219 0.10 3.07 -14.23
CA ARG A 219 -0.52 2.30 -15.29
C ARG A 219 -1.36 3.18 -16.22
N ARG A 220 -2.15 4.10 -15.67
CA ARG A 220 -2.93 5.04 -16.49
C ARG A 220 -2.02 5.92 -17.34
N ARG A 221 -0.97 6.46 -16.74
CA ARG A 221 0.03 7.25 -17.48
C ARG A 221 0.74 6.44 -18.57
N THR A 222 1.02 5.15 -18.38
CA THR A 222 1.61 4.31 -19.45
C THR A 222 0.63 4.07 -20.59
N HIS A 223 -0.67 4.09 -20.32
CA HIS A 223 -1.72 3.99 -21.32
C HIS A 223 -2.01 5.35 -21.99
N HIS A 224 -1.79 6.44 -21.25
CA HIS A 224 -2.05 7.83 -21.66
C HIS A 224 -0.80 8.68 -21.43
N PRO A 225 0.22 8.61 -22.32
CA PRO A 225 1.53 9.25 -22.08
C PRO A 225 1.49 10.78 -21.96
N ALA A 226 0.39 11.43 -22.34
CA ALA A 226 0.17 12.85 -22.14
C ALA A 226 -0.13 13.24 -20.69
N GLU A 227 -0.50 12.28 -19.83
CA GLU A 227 -0.71 12.55 -18.40
C GLU A 227 0.62 12.89 -17.69
N ALA A 228 0.58 13.92 -16.86
CA ALA A 228 1.74 14.31 -16.05
C ALA A 228 2.15 13.21 -15.07
N LYS A 229 3.43 13.14 -14.75
CA LYS A 229 3.91 12.29 -13.68
C LYS A 229 3.52 12.90 -12.34
N THR A 230 2.59 12.26 -11.66
CA THR A 230 2.12 12.64 -10.33
C THR A 230 2.35 11.50 -9.34
N LEU A 231 2.34 11.81 -8.06
CA LEU A 231 2.46 10.88 -6.95
C LEU A 231 1.46 11.28 -5.87
N ILE A 232 1.01 10.31 -5.09
CA ILE A 232 0.16 10.54 -3.92
C ILE A 232 0.90 10.12 -2.66
N TYR A 233 0.68 10.88 -1.59
CA TYR A 233 1.24 10.63 -0.28
C TYR A 233 0.24 9.86 0.58
N SER A 234 0.76 8.89 1.30
CA SER A 234 0.01 8.20 2.36
C SER A 234 0.84 8.29 3.63
N TRP A 235 0.34 9.03 4.60
CA TRP A 235 1.08 9.42 5.79
C TRP A 235 0.39 9.01 7.09
N ILE A 236 1.19 8.86 8.13
CA ILE A 236 0.73 8.59 9.49
C ILE A 236 1.63 9.31 10.49
N ALA A 237 1.04 9.80 11.56
CA ALA A 237 1.73 10.47 12.65
C ALA A 237 1.09 10.11 14.00
N ARG A 238 1.89 10.24 15.04
CA ARG A 238 1.40 10.34 16.42
C ARG A 238 1.13 11.81 16.75
N LYS A 239 0.03 12.08 17.43
CA LYS A 239 -0.23 13.41 18.00
C LYS A 239 0.60 13.58 19.28
N PRO A 240 0.98 14.82 19.63
CA PRO A 240 1.66 15.11 20.89
C PRO A 240 0.88 14.69 22.13
#